data_2fbde763190750d2dbadefea25e9a124
#
_entry.id   2fbde763190750d2dbadefea25e9a124
#
_cell.length_a   1.000
_cell.length_b   1.000
_cell.length_c   1.000
_cell.angle_alpha   90.00
_cell.angle_beta   90.00
_cell.angle_gamma   90.00
#
_symmetry.space_group_name_H-M   'P 1'
#
loop_
_entity.id
_entity.type
_entity.pdbx_description
1 polymer ?
#
loop_
_entity_poly.entity_id
_entity_poly.type
_entity_poly.pdbx_seq_one_letter_code
_entity_poly.pdbx_strand_id
1 'polypeptide(L)'
;YGDHRDLHLSIRRQRQMCIRDRYIIGQVETKRAMAVAVYNHYKRLLQVEDEDEVEIEKSNIILVGETGTGKTLVAKTIAKMLNVPFSIVDATVLTQAGYVGEDVESILSRLLQAADYDVEKAERGIVFIDEIDKIARKGDNPSITRDVSGEGVQQALLKLLEGTVVNVAPKGGRKHPEQKFIEVNTQDILFIAGGAFSGIDRIISKRLNMQAVGFSASLDEDKVDHENLLQYIIPSDLKAFGLIPEIIGRLPVLSYMNPLDAETLRAILTEPKNSIIKQYAKLFVMDDVEFTITEGALGYIVGKAVEYKLGARGLRSLCEAIFTDAMFDLPSSDEKKFKVTKNYAEAKLSNSTLKKLRAAS
;
A
#
# COMPACT_ATOMS: atom_id res chain seq x y z
N TYR A 1 7.86 -13.83 -30.49
CA TYR A 1 9.29 -14.03 -30.08
C TYR A 1 9.96 -12.72 -29.60
N GLY A 2 9.51 -11.53 -29.99
CA GLY A 2 10.02 -10.23 -29.53
C GLY A 2 9.60 -9.85 -28.11
N ASP A 3 8.37 -10.16 -27.75
CA ASP A 3 7.71 -9.70 -26.52
C ASP A 3 8.30 -10.33 -25.24
N HIS A 4 8.75 -11.58 -25.29
CA HIS A 4 9.36 -12.28 -24.15
C HIS A 4 10.75 -11.74 -23.75
N ARG A 5 11.60 -11.36 -24.71
CA ARG A 5 12.93 -10.79 -24.44
C ARG A 5 12.82 -9.39 -23.84
N ASP A 6 11.89 -8.59 -24.33
CA ASP A 6 11.66 -7.23 -23.83
C ASP A 6 11.10 -7.25 -22.41
N LEU A 7 10.24 -8.21 -22.07
CA LEU A 7 9.73 -8.40 -20.71
C LEU A 7 10.87 -8.81 -19.75
N HIS A 8 11.74 -9.75 -20.13
CA HIS A 8 12.90 -10.15 -19.34
C HIS A 8 13.89 -9.02 -19.07
N LEU A 9 14.22 -8.21 -20.09
CA LEU A 9 15.11 -7.05 -19.93
C LEU A 9 14.45 -5.94 -19.10
N SER A 10 13.16 -5.73 -19.30
CA SER A 10 12.35 -4.81 -18.52
C SER A 10 12.33 -5.21 -17.04
N ILE A 11 12.03 -6.47 -16.73
CA ILE A 11 11.97 -6.99 -15.35
C ILE A 11 13.34 -6.91 -14.64
N ARG A 12 14.46 -7.20 -15.33
CA ARG A 12 15.81 -7.07 -14.75
C ARG A 12 16.17 -5.61 -14.45
N ARG A 13 15.91 -4.69 -15.36
CA ARG A 13 16.13 -3.24 -15.14
C ARG A 13 15.25 -2.70 -14.02
N GLN A 14 14.03 -3.19 -13.91
CA GLN A 14 13.06 -2.77 -12.91
C GLN A 14 13.43 -3.24 -11.50
N ARG A 15 13.99 -4.45 -11.34
CA ARG A 15 14.51 -4.92 -10.06
C ARG A 15 15.56 -3.95 -9.47
N GLN A 16 16.42 -3.38 -10.30
CA GLN A 16 17.40 -2.37 -9.88
C GLN A 16 16.78 -0.98 -9.69
N MET A 17 15.72 -0.63 -10.44
CA MET A 17 15.05 0.66 -10.35
C MET A 17 14.10 0.76 -9.15
N CYS A 18 13.43 -0.35 -8.73
CA CYS A 18 12.58 -0.37 -7.53
C CYS A 18 13.36 -0.06 -6.25
N ILE A 19 14.68 -0.37 -6.22
CA ILE A 19 15.56 -0.13 -5.08
C ILE A 19 16.04 1.34 -5.01
N ARG A 20 15.91 2.12 -6.10
CA ARG A 20 16.32 3.52 -6.10
C ARG A 20 15.26 4.41 -5.46
N ASP A 21 15.69 5.35 -4.61
CA ASP A 21 14.84 6.31 -3.87
C ASP A 21 14.14 7.36 -4.76
N ARG A 22 14.05 7.09 -6.07
CA ARG A 22 13.46 8.02 -7.04
C ARG A 22 11.97 8.31 -6.80
N TYR A 23 11.23 7.34 -6.25
CA TYR A 23 9.79 7.45 -6.01
C TYR A 23 9.41 7.21 -4.55
N ILE A 24 10.16 6.35 -3.86
CA ILE A 24 9.86 5.91 -2.50
C ILE A 24 11.12 6.04 -1.67
N ILE A 25 11.07 6.87 -0.65
CA ILE A 25 12.19 7.10 0.28
C ILE A 25 12.22 6.00 1.34
N GLY A 26 13.42 5.56 1.70
CA GLY A 26 13.62 4.54 2.71
C GLY A 26 13.01 3.19 2.32
N GLN A 27 12.49 2.43 3.28
CA GLN A 27 11.78 1.15 3.10
C GLN A 27 12.60 0.09 2.33
N VAL A 28 13.90 0.02 2.58
CA VAL A 28 14.86 -0.77 1.78
C VAL A 28 14.50 -2.25 1.76
N GLU A 29 14.18 -2.83 2.92
CA GLU A 29 13.84 -4.24 3.05
C GLU A 29 12.53 -4.57 2.33
N THR A 30 11.51 -3.74 2.50
CA THR A 30 10.22 -3.90 1.80
C THR A 30 10.39 -3.78 0.29
N LYS A 31 11.13 -2.77 -0.19
CA LYS A 31 11.42 -2.61 -1.62
C LYS A 31 12.13 -3.84 -2.19
N ARG A 32 13.08 -4.40 -1.43
CA ARG A 32 13.83 -5.59 -1.82
C ARG A 32 12.93 -6.83 -1.88
N ALA A 33 12.14 -7.08 -0.83
CA ALA A 33 11.21 -8.20 -0.76
C ALA A 33 10.17 -8.13 -1.89
N MET A 34 9.56 -6.97 -2.09
CA MET A 34 8.60 -6.71 -3.16
C MET A 34 9.20 -6.90 -4.55
N ALA A 35 10.41 -6.36 -4.79
CA ALA A 35 11.07 -6.51 -6.09
C ALA A 35 11.38 -7.97 -6.43
N VAL A 36 11.77 -8.76 -5.42
CA VAL A 36 12.04 -10.21 -5.60
C VAL A 36 10.74 -10.96 -5.86
N ALA A 37 9.71 -10.74 -5.05
CA ALA A 37 8.42 -11.43 -5.18
C ALA A 37 7.76 -11.15 -6.53
N VAL A 38 7.71 -9.88 -6.93
CA VAL A 38 7.17 -9.48 -8.23
C VAL A 38 7.99 -10.03 -9.39
N TYR A 39 9.33 -10.00 -9.29
CA TYR A 39 10.20 -10.59 -10.30
C TYR A 39 9.94 -12.09 -10.46
N ASN A 40 9.83 -12.83 -9.35
CA ASN A 40 9.56 -14.27 -9.36
C ASN A 40 8.17 -14.56 -9.92
N HIS A 41 7.16 -13.75 -9.58
CA HIS A 41 5.82 -13.89 -10.15
C HIS A 41 5.84 -13.79 -11.68
N TYR A 42 6.39 -12.72 -12.25
CA TYR A 42 6.44 -12.56 -13.70
C TYR A 42 7.39 -13.57 -14.38
N LYS A 43 8.43 -14.04 -13.67
CA LYS A 43 9.27 -15.12 -14.18
C LYS A 43 8.51 -16.44 -14.28
N ARG A 44 7.64 -16.73 -13.31
CA ARG A 44 6.73 -17.88 -13.35
C ARG A 44 5.84 -17.85 -14.60
N LEU A 45 5.28 -16.69 -14.97
CA LEU A 45 4.45 -16.53 -16.16
C LEU A 45 5.20 -16.75 -17.49
N LEU A 46 6.53 -16.75 -17.45
CA LEU A 46 7.39 -17.00 -18.61
C LEU A 46 7.90 -18.45 -18.66
N GLN A 47 7.58 -19.27 -17.67
CA GLN A 47 7.94 -20.69 -17.65
C GLN A 47 7.15 -21.39 -18.73
N VAL A 48 7.83 -22.20 -19.55
CA VAL A 48 7.20 -23.08 -20.52
C VAL A 48 6.78 -24.34 -19.76
N GLU A 49 5.56 -24.78 -19.91
CA GLU A 49 5.09 -26.03 -19.31
C GLU A 49 5.85 -27.21 -19.95
N ASP A 50 6.74 -27.81 -19.17
CA ASP A 50 7.44 -29.03 -19.50
C ASP A 50 7.08 -30.10 -18.46
N GLU A 51 6.72 -31.31 -18.85
CA GLU A 51 6.17 -32.35 -17.96
C GLU A 51 7.12 -32.73 -16.81
N ASP A 52 8.42 -32.42 -16.94
CA ASP A 52 9.46 -32.69 -15.93
C ASP A 52 9.91 -31.48 -15.12
N GLU A 53 9.29 -30.29 -15.27
CA GLU A 53 9.69 -29.07 -14.58
C GLU A 53 9.03 -28.91 -13.20
N VAL A 54 9.78 -28.26 -12.30
CA VAL A 54 9.29 -27.87 -10.98
C VAL A 54 8.26 -26.76 -11.11
N GLU A 55 7.06 -26.98 -10.61
CA GLU A 55 6.00 -25.96 -10.55
C GLU A 55 6.36 -24.86 -9.54
N ILE A 56 6.36 -23.61 -10.00
CA ILE A 56 6.63 -22.44 -9.16
C ILE A 56 5.31 -21.91 -8.59
N GLU A 57 5.18 -21.94 -7.29
CA GLU A 57 4.00 -21.43 -6.60
C GLU A 57 3.83 -19.90 -6.72
N LYS A 58 2.59 -19.46 -6.52
CA LYS A 58 2.20 -18.05 -6.56
C LYS A 58 2.81 -17.26 -5.41
N SER A 59 3.40 -16.09 -5.69
CA SER A 59 4.11 -15.24 -4.71
C SER A 59 3.27 -14.04 -4.28
N ASN A 60 2.01 -14.24 -3.85
CA ASN A 60 1.21 -13.16 -3.30
C ASN A 60 1.86 -12.58 -2.03
N ILE A 61 1.60 -11.30 -1.76
CA ILE A 61 2.36 -10.51 -0.79
C ILE A 61 1.43 -9.92 0.25
N ILE A 62 1.87 -9.88 1.51
CA ILE A 62 1.22 -9.10 2.57
C ILE A 62 2.19 -8.05 3.12
N LEU A 63 1.74 -6.80 3.16
CA LEU A 63 2.48 -5.63 3.66
C LEU A 63 1.86 -5.14 4.96
N VAL A 64 2.63 -5.18 6.03
CA VAL A 64 2.22 -4.69 7.34
C VAL A 64 2.90 -3.37 7.65
N GLY A 65 2.17 -2.40 8.19
CA GLY A 65 2.77 -1.12 8.60
C GLY A 65 1.73 -0.04 8.78
N GLU A 66 2.06 0.97 9.55
CA GLU A 66 1.17 2.08 9.89
C GLU A 66 0.55 2.76 8.67
N THR A 67 -0.57 3.43 8.89
CA THR A 67 -1.21 4.26 7.87
C THR A 67 -0.27 5.39 7.44
N GLY A 68 -0.16 5.63 6.13
CA GLY A 68 0.70 6.69 5.61
C GLY A 68 2.17 6.31 5.40
N THR A 69 2.60 5.07 5.67
CA THR A 69 3.98 4.59 5.41
C THR A 69 4.27 4.32 3.94
N GLY A 70 3.26 4.32 3.06
CA GLY A 70 3.44 4.20 1.62
C GLY A 70 3.15 2.82 1.02
N LYS A 71 2.46 1.91 1.72
CA LYS A 71 2.08 0.56 1.22
C LYS A 71 1.47 0.59 -0.18
N THR A 72 0.40 1.34 -0.35
CA THR A 72 -0.30 1.51 -1.63
C THR A 72 0.58 2.16 -2.70
N LEU A 73 1.45 3.11 -2.30
CA LEU A 73 2.38 3.79 -3.21
C LEU A 73 3.42 2.82 -3.78
N VAL A 74 3.96 1.92 -2.95
CA VAL A 74 4.91 0.88 -3.39
C VAL A 74 4.27 0.01 -4.46
N ALA A 75 3.10 -0.57 -4.18
CA ALA A 75 2.39 -1.44 -5.12
C ALA A 75 2.06 -0.72 -6.45
N LYS A 76 1.50 0.50 -6.36
CA LYS A 76 1.17 1.32 -7.53
C LYS A 76 2.41 1.69 -8.36
N THR A 77 3.53 1.99 -7.70
CA THR A 77 4.77 2.34 -8.39
C THR A 77 5.32 1.13 -9.15
N ILE A 78 5.28 -0.06 -8.55
CA ILE A 78 5.70 -1.31 -9.19
C ILE A 78 4.84 -1.60 -10.41
N ALA A 79 3.51 -1.57 -10.28
CA ALA A 79 2.60 -1.81 -11.39
C ALA A 79 2.83 -0.84 -12.55
N LYS A 80 3.02 0.46 -12.25
CA LYS A 80 3.35 1.48 -13.25
C LYS A 80 4.68 1.20 -13.95
N MET A 81 5.68 0.72 -13.22
CA MET A 81 6.99 0.40 -13.80
C MET A 81 6.94 -0.83 -14.70
N LEU A 82 6.10 -1.80 -14.36
CA LEU A 82 5.86 -3.01 -15.16
C LEU A 82 4.92 -2.76 -16.34
N ASN A 83 4.24 -1.61 -16.35
CA ASN A 83 3.21 -1.28 -17.33
C ASN A 83 2.10 -2.33 -17.40
N VAL A 84 1.65 -2.81 -16.24
CA VAL A 84 0.56 -3.79 -16.11
C VAL A 84 -0.68 -3.15 -15.52
N PRO A 85 -1.91 -3.69 -15.80
CA PRO A 85 -3.13 -3.25 -15.16
C PRO A 85 -3.03 -3.29 -13.64
N PHE A 86 -3.57 -2.28 -12.99
CA PHE A 86 -3.52 -2.15 -11.53
C PHE A 86 -4.86 -1.70 -10.97
N SER A 87 -5.40 -2.45 -10.04
CA SER A 87 -6.60 -2.07 -9.30
C SER A 87 -6.33 -2.00 -7.80
N ILE A 88 -7.06 -1.10 -7.13
CA ILE A 88 -7.06 -0.96 -5.67
C ILE A 88 -8.46 -1.24 -5.18
N VAL A 89 -8.54 -2.03 -4.14
CA VAL A 89 -9.78 -2.35 -3.44
C VAL A 89 -9.55 -2.18 -1.94
N ASP A 90 -10.53 -1.61 -1.27
CA ASP A 90 -10.58 -1.52 0.18
C ASP A 90 -11.32 -2.76 0.71
N ALA A 91 -10.68 -3.53 1.59
CA ALA A 91 -11.29 -4.74 2.14
C ALA A 91 -12.55 -4.47 2.99
N THR A 92 -12.70 -3.26 3.51
CA THR A 92 -13.84 -2.87 4.36
C THR A 92 -15.16 -2.73 3.61
N VAL A 93 -15.11 -2.49 2.30
CA VAL A 93 -16.33 -2.39 1.46
C VAL A 93 -16.80 -3.74 0.94
N LEU A 94 -15.96 -4.77 1.08
CA LEU A 94 -16.24 -6.12 0.60
C LEU A 94 -17.18 -6.86 1.54
N THR A 95 -18.08 -7.63 0.97
CA THR A 95 -19.01 -8.52 1.69
C THR A 95 -19.04 -9.90 1.04
N GLN A 96 -19.51 -10.88 1.81
CA GLN A 96 -19.80 -12.19 1.24
C GLN A 96 -20.96 -12.07 0.24
N ALA A 97 -20.88 -12.79 -0.88
CA ALA A 97 -21.89 -12.78 -1.93
C ALA A 97 -23.32 -12.97 -1.38
N GLY A 98 -24.26 -12.09 -1.80
CA GLY A 98 -25.66 -12.10 -1.37
C GLY A 98 -25.99 -11.18 -0.18
N TYR A 99 -25.02 -10.45 0.35
CA TYR A 99 -25.24 -9.44 1.40
C TYR A 99 -25.09 -8.01 0.86
N VAL A 100 -25.48 -7.01 1.65
CA VAL A 100 -25.35 -5.59 1.27
C VAL A 100 -23.89 -5.18 1.33
N GLY A 101 -23.33 -4.80 0.18
CA GLY A 101 -21.92 -4.40 -0.01
C GLY A 101 -21.44 -4.78 -1.40
N GLU A 102 -20.14 -4.65 -1.63
CA GLU A 102 -19.51 -5.08 -2.88
C GLU A 102 -19.10 -6.56 -2.76
N ASP A 103 -19.54 -7.37 -3.71
CA ASP A 103 -19.07 -8.76 -3.80
C ASP A 103 -17.56 -8.80 -4.05
N VAL A 104 -16.84 -9.78 -3.49
CA VAL A 104 -15.41 -9.96 -3.69
C VAL A 104 -15.03 -10.06 -5.17
N GLU A 105 -15.92 -10.58 -6.01
CA GLU A 105 -15.76 -10.66 -7.47
C GLU A 105 -15.67 -9.28 -8.15
N SER A 106 -16.18 -8.20 -7.50
CA SER A 106 -16.09 -6.81 -8.01
C SER A 106 -14.65 -6.32 -8.19
N ILE A 107 -13.71 -6.92 -7.46
CA ILE A 107 -12.26 -6.70 -7.59
C ILE A 107 -11.81 -6.91 -9.03
N LEU A 108 -12.26 -8.01 -9.64
CA LEU A 108 -11.91 -8.36 -11.02
C LEU A 108 -12.57 -7.45 -12.04
N SER A 109 -13.79 -6.95 -11.78
CA SER A 109 -14.43 -5.95 -12.64
C SER A 109 -13.62 -4.66 -12.72
N ARG A 110 -13.04 -4.22 -11.59
CA ARG A 110 -12.15 -3.05 -11.54
C ARG A 110 -10.84 -3.30 -12.28
N LEU A 111 -10.28 -4.50 -12.16
CA LEU A 111 -9.05 -4.88 -12.87
C LEU A 111 -9.28 -4.97 -14.38
N LEU A 112 -10.39 -5.57 -14.83
CA LEU A 112 -10.81 -5.59 -16.23
C LEU A 112 -10.98 -4.18 -16.79
N GLN A 113 -11.60 -3.28 -16.05
CA GLN A 113 -11.73 -1.88 -16.45
C GLN A 113 -10.37 -1.20 -16.58
N ALA A 114 -9.42 -1.47 -15.67
CA ALA A 114 -8.06 -0.95 -15.74
C ALA A 114 -7.25 -1.53 -16.92
N ALA A 115 -7.68 -2.67 -17.46
CA ALA A 115 -7.12 -3.34 -18.63
C ALA A 115 -7.86 -3.01 -19.93
N ASP A 116 -8.76 -2.01 -19.95
CA ASP A 116 -9.62 -1.70 -21.09
C ASP A 116 -10.44 -2.90 -21.58
N TYR A 117 -10.86 -3.77 -20.65
CA TYR A 117 -11.58 -5.04 -20.89
C TYR A 117 -10.80 -6.08 -21.71
N ASP A 118 -9.48 -5.95 -21.81
CA ASP A 118 -8.58 -6.97 -22.35
C ASP A 118 -8.31 -8.01 -21.26
N VAL A 119 -8.87 -9.21 -21.42
CA VAL A 119 -8.81 -10.29 -20.43
C VAL A 119 -7.38 -10.77 -20.22
N GLU A 120 -6.61 -10.98 -21.29
CA GLU A 120 -5.23 -11.47 -21.20
C GLU A 120 -4.32 -10.49 -20.44
N LYS A 121 -4.54 -9.18 -20.63
CA LYS A 121 -3.84 -8.15 -19.85
C LYS A 121 -4.30 -8.12 -18.41
N ALA A 122 -5.62 -8.26 -18.16
CA ALA A 122 -6.16 -8.27 -16.80
C ALA A 122 -5.61 -9.43 -15.99
N GLU A 123 -5.53 -10.63 -16.56
CA GLU A 123 -5.00 -11.84 -15.93
C GLU A 123 -3.52 -11.72 -15.53
N ARG A 124 -2.76 -10.81 -16.17
CA ARG A 124 -1.36 -10.48 -15.80
C ARG A 124 -1.25 -9.22 -14.93
N GLY A 125 -2.37 -8.73 -14.44
CA GLY A 125 -2.44 -7.52 -13.63
C GLY A 125 -2.05 -7.71 -12.18
N ILE A 126 -2.06 -6.59 -11.45
CA ILE A 126 -1.80 -6.54 -10.01
C ILE A 126 -3.04 -5.98 -9.30
N VAL A 127 -3.50 -6.67 -8.27
CA VAL A 127 -4.56 -6.23 -7.37
C VAL A 127 -3.95 -5.87 -6.02
N PHE A 128 -4.22 -4.65 -5.55
CA PHE A 128 -3.87 -4.22 -4.20
C PHE A 128 -5.14 -4.21 -3.33
N ILE A 129 -5.14 -5.05 -2.29
CA ILE A 129 -6.20 -5.14 -1.30
C ILE A 129 -5.75 -4.32 -0.09
N ASP A 130 -6.32 -3.13 0.08
CA ASP A 130 -6.01 -2.25 1.23
C ASP A 130 -6.86 -2.61 2.44
N GLU A 131 -6.39 -2.25 3.63
CA GLU A 131 -7.09 -2.44 4.91
C GLU A 131 -7.47 -3.89 5.22
N ILE A 132 -6.66 -4.88 4.80
CA ILE A 132 -6.91 -6.32 5.03
C ILE A 132 -7.05 -6.65 6.54
N ASP A 133 -6.44 -5.87 7.43
CA ASP A 133 -6.55 -6.00 8.87
C ASP A 133 -7.96 -5.74 9.42
N LYS A 134 -8.79 -5.03 8.66
CA LYS A 134 -10.16 -4.69 9.09
C LYS A 134 -11.14 -5.85 8.96
N ILE A 135 -10.85 -6.82 8.10
CA ILE A 135 -11.62 -8.07 7.98
C ILE A 135 -11.10 -9.18 8.89
N ALA A 136 -10.10 -8.90 9.75
CA ALA A 136 -9.66 -9.83 10.77
C ALA A 136 -10.74 -10.06 11.83
N ARG A 137 -10.82 -11.29 12.33
CA ARG A 137 -11.75 -11.64 13.43
C ARG A 137 -11.47 -10.78 14.66
N LYS A 138 -12.49 -10.17 15.22
CA LYS A 138 -12.42 -9.44 16.49
C LYS A 138 -12.88 -10.34 17.62
N GLY A 139 -11.92 -11.03 18.27
CA GLY A 139 -12.15 -11.74 19.55
C GLY A 139 -12.87 -13.07 19.47
N ASP A 140 -12.75 -13.84 20.57
CA ASP A 140 -13.32 -15.18 20.80
C ASP A 140 -14.82 -15.15 21.16
N ASN A 141 -15.62 -14.24 20.64
CA ASN A 141 -17.05 -14.36 20.81
C ASN A 141 -17.57 -15.43 19.84
N PRO A 142 -17.94 -16.63 20.34
CA PRO A 142 -18.63 -17.63 19.55
C PRO A 142 -20.10 -17.18 19.37
N SER A 143 -20.27 -16.05 18.70
CA SER A 143 -21.56 -15.60 18.23
C SER A 143 -22.03 -16.60 17.18
N ILE A 144 -23.21 -17.20 17.41
CA ILE A 144 -23.87 -18.16 16.52
C ILE A 144 -24.21 -17.51 15.16
N THR A 145 -24.05 -16.19 15.03
CA THR A 145 -24.24 -15.43 13.79
C THR A 145 -22.98 -15.47 12.95
N ARG A 146 -23.13 -15.99 11.73
CA ARG A 146 -22.08 -16.02 10.70
C ARG A 146 -21.52 -14.62 10.49
N ASP A 147 -20.20 -14.44 10.68
CA ASP A 147 -19.53 -13.17 10.43
C ASP A 147 -19.35 -12.96 8.93
N VAL A 148 -20.30 -12.23 8.33
CA VAL A 148 -20.36 -11.97 6.89
C VAL A 148 -19.43 -10.84 6.43
N SER A 149 -18.91 -10.04 7.37
CA SER A 149 -18.03 -8.89 7.12
C SER A 149 -16.57 -9.18 7.45
N GLY A 150 -16.28 -10.17 8.24
CA GLY A 150 -14.92 -10.58 8.63
C GLY A 150 -14.53 -11.90 7.98
N GLU A 151 -14.76 -13.02 8.68
CA GLU A 151 -14.34 -14.35 8.19
C GLU A 151 -14.98 -14.72 6.85
N GLY A 152 -16.26 -14.36 6.62
CA GLY A 152 -16.94 -14.65 5.36
C GLY A 152 -16.26 -13.98 4.16
N VAL A 153 -15.75 -12.75 4.32
CA VAL A 153 -14.97 -12.04 3.29
C VAL A 153 -13.62 -12.70 3.11
N GLN A 154 -12.95 -13.10 4.20
CA GLN A 154 -11.68 -13.82 4.11
C GLN A 154 -11.81 -15.12 3.32
N GLN A 155 -12.87 -15.91 3.56
CA GLN A 155 -13.16 -17.15 2.83
C GLN A 155 -13.49 -16.88 1.34
N ALA A 156 -14.15 -15.78 1.02
CA ALA A 156 -14.44 -15.42 -0.37
C ALA A 156 -13.16 -14.95 -1.11
N LEU A 157 -12.30 -14.17 -0.46
CA LEU A 157 -10.99 -13.76 -1.00
C LEU A 157 -10.07 -14.95 -1.26
N LEU A 158 -10.15 -16.00 -0.42
CA LEU A 158 -9.32 -17.19 -0.56
C LEU A 158 -9.44 -17.81 -1.95
N LYS A 159 -10.65 -17.90 -2.50
CA LYS A 159 -10.90 -18.43 -3.85
C LYS A 159 -10.12 -17.66 -4.92
N LEU A 160 -10.08 -16.32 -4.83
CA LEU A 160 -9.32 -15.50 -5.79
C LEU A 160 -7.81 -15.68 -5.62
N LEU A 161 -7.35 -15.81 -4.38
CA LEU A 161 -5.93 -15.98 -4.07
C LEU A 161 -5.40 -17.35 -4.51
N GLU A 162 -6.22 -18.39 -4.47
CA GLU A 162 -5.87 -19.75 -4.90
C GLU A 162 -5.71 -19.88 -6.41
N GLY A 163 -6.42 -19.09 -7.18
CA GLY A 163 -6.42 -19.15 -8.63
C GLY A 163 -7.61 -19.97 -9.17
N THR A 164 -8.66 -19.27 -9.56
CA THR A 164 -9.88 -19.87 -10.11
C THR A 164 -10.38 -19.06 -11.28
N VAL A 165 -11.18 -19.68 -12.14
CA VAL A 165 -11.93 -18.97 -13.18
C VAL A 165 -13.19 -18.37 -12.56
N VAL A 166 -13.36 -17.07 -12.71
CA VAL A 166 -14.48 -16.30 -12.13
C VAL A 166 -15.26 -15.60 -13.23
N ASN A 167 -16.58 -15.72 -13.17
CA ASN A 167 -17.48 -15.02 -14.08
C ASN A 167 -17.74 -13.59 -13.62
N VAL A 168 -17.21 -12.64 -14.36
CA VAL A 168 -17.25 -11.21 -14.04
C VAL A 168 -18.26 -10.47 -14.90
N ALA A 169 -19.11 -9.64 -14.30
CA ALA A 169 -20.01 -8.78 -15.05
C ALA A 169 -19.24 -7.63 -15.71
N PRO A 170 -19.39 -7.37 -17.02
CA PRO A 170 -18.58 -6.37 -17.73
C PRO A 170 -18.86 -4.93 -17.33
N LYS A 171 -20.00 -4.62 -16.74
CA LYS A 171 -20.31 -3.30 -16.16
C LYS A 171 -20.67 -3.51 -14.69
N GLY A 172 -19.86 -2.99 -13.78
CA GLY A 172 -20.11 -3.04 -12.35
C GLY A 172 -21.53 -2.57 -12.01
N GLY A 173 -22.45 -3.50 -11.90
CA GLY A 173 -23.86 -3.24 -11.69
C GLY A 173 -24.60 -4.55 -11.39
N ARG A 174 -25.88 -4.47 -11.01
CA ARG A 174 -26.73 -5.62 -10.71
C ARG A 174 -26.69 -6.63 -11.85
N LYS A 175 -26.50 -7.90 -11.51
CA LYS A 175 -26.48 -9.04 -12.44
C LYS A 175 -27.82 -9.08 -13.21
N HIS A 176 -27.80 -8.65 -14.48
CA HIS A 176 -28.97 -8.82 -15.36
C HIS A 176 -28.92 -10.22 -16.01
N PRO A 177 -30.03 -10.95 -16.12
CA PRO A 177 -30.06 -12.32 -16.65
C PRO A 177 -29.55 -12.46 -18.09
N GLU A 178 -29.59 -11.40 -18.88
CA GLU A 178 -29.16 -11.41 -20.30
C GLU A 178 -27.71 -10.92 -20.52
N GLN A 179 -26.98 -10.57 -19.45
CA GLN A 179 -25.63 -10.03 -19.58
C GLN A 179 -24.61 -11.17 -19.76
N LYS A 180 -23.83 -11.13 -20.84
CA LYS A 180 -22.71 -12.07 -21.04
C LYS A 180 -21.63 -11.78 -19.99
N PHE A 181 -21.33 -12.75 -19.16
CA PHE A 181 -20.21 -12.70 -18.24
C PHE A 181 -18.89 -12.87 -18.98
N ILE A 182 -17.85 -12.26 -18.45
CA ILE A 182 -16.47 -12.44 -18.92
C ILE A 182 -15.80 -13.39 -17.94
N GLU A 183 -15.25 -14.47 -18.44
CA GLU A 183 -14.44 -15.39 -17.64
C GLU A 183 -13.06 -14.80 -17.43
N VAL A 184 -12.60 -14.75 -16.18
CA VAL A 184 -11.27 -14.27 -15.79
C VAL A 184 -10.62 -15.30 -14.91
N ASN A 185 -9.46 -15.79 -15.30
CA ASN A 185 -8.64 -16.70 -14.52
C ASN A 185 -7.75 -15.89 -13.57
N THR A 186 -7.88 -16.14 -12.27
CA THR A 186 -7.10 -15.41 -11.26
C THR A 186 -5.73 -16.01 -10.97
N GLN A 187 -5.37 -17.13 -11.63
CA GLN A 187 -4.12 -17.87 -11.41
C GLN A 187 -2.87 -16.99 -11.61
N ASP A 188 -2.89 -16.12 -12.59
CA ASP A 188 -1.75 -15.29 -12.99
C ASP A 188 -1.85 -13.84 -12.48
N ILE A 189 -2.94 -13.48 -11.79
CA ILE A 189 -3.07 -12.19 -11.13
C ILE A 189 -2.21 -12.17 -9.86
N LEU A 190 -1.38 -11.14 -9.70
CA LEU A 190 -0.63 -10.91 -8.47
C LEU A 190 -1.48 -10.15 -7.45
N PHE A 191 -1.70 -10.73 -6.28
CA PHE A 191 -2.38 -10.07 -5.18
C PHE A 191 -1.38 -9.56 -4.15
N ILE A 192 -1.54 -8.30 -3.78
CA ILE A 192 -0.77 -7.62 -2.73
C ILE A 192 -1.77 -7.12 -1.71
N ALA A 193 -1.74 -7.66 -0.50
CA ALA A 193 -2.58 -7.22 0.60
C ALA A 193 -1.82 -6.21 1.48
N GLY A 194 -2.46 -5.14 1.91
CA GLY A 194 -1.89 -4.13 2.80
C GLY A 194 -2.79 -3.90 4.02
N GLY A 195 -2.20 -3.75 5.21
CA GLY A 195 -2.93 -3.43 6.42
C GLY A 195 -2.09 -2.65 7.42
N ALA A 196 -2.76 -1.89 8.29
CA ALA A 196 -2.09 -1.18 9.37
C ALA A 196 -1.78 -2.12 10.54
N PHE A 197 -2.62 -3.11 10.79
CA PHE A 197 -2.51 -4.08 11.89
C PHE A 197 -2.28 -3.40 13.24
N SER A 198 -3.04 -2.35 13.53
CA SER A 198 -2.90 -1.54 14.74
C SER A 198 -2.99 -2.42 16.00
N GLY A 199 -1.92 -2.40 16.81
CA GLY A 199 -1.80 -3.21 18.03
C GLY A 199 -1.11 -4.57 17.86
N ILE A 200 -0.65 -4.93 16.66
CA ILE A 200 0.12 -6.16 16.40
C ILE A 200 1.46 -6.15 17.14
N ASP A 201 2.03 -4.98 17.38
CA ASP A 201 3.22 -4.73 18.19
C ASP A 201 3.10 -5.36 19.59
N ARG A 202 1.93 -5.32 20.22
CA ARG A 202 1.66 -5.99 21.49
C ARG A 202 1.72 -7.52 21.38
N ILE A 203 1.25 -8.08 20.27
CA ILE A 203 1.29 -9.52 20.02
C ILE A 203 2.75 -9.95 19.84
N ILE A 204 3.51 -9.20 19.03
CA ILE A 204 4.93 -9.45 18.79
C ILE A 204 5.72 -9.36 20.11
N SER A 205 5.53 -8.28 20.88
CA SER A 205 6.19 -8.07 22.17
C SER A 205 5.89 -9.22 23.15
N LYS A 206 4.60 -9.61 23.27
CA LYS A 206 4.22 -10.75 24.13
C LYS A 206 4.91 -12.03 23.71
N ARG A 207 5.00 -12.33 22.41
CA ARG A 207 5.68 -13.52 21.89
C ARG A 207 7.18 -13.50 22.20
N LEU A 208 7.85 -12.36 21.98
CA LEU A 208 9.27 -12.20 22.27
C LEU A 208 9.57 -12.37 23.76
N ASN A 209 8.77 -11.77 24.63
CA ASN A 209 8.91 -11.88 26.09
C ASN A 209 8.66 -13.30 26.58
N MET A 210 7.68 -14.04 26.02
CA MET A 210 7.43 -15.43 26.36
C MET A 210 8.59 -16.35 25.96
N GLN A 211 9.26 -16.08 24.85
CA GLN A 211 10.44 -16.83 24.42
C GLN A 211 11.64 -16.59 25.35
N ALA A 212 11.81 -15.37 25.86
CA ALA A 212 12.87 -15.05 26.82
C ALA A 212 12.70 -15.79 28.18
N VAL A 213 11.47 -16.04 28.60
CA VAL A 213 11.17 -16.76 29.85
C VAL A 213 11.34 -18.30 29.72
N GLY A 214 11.16 -18.86 28.51
CA GLY A 214 11.16 -20.31 28.26
C GLY A 214 12.55 -20.94 28.00
N PHE A 215 13.50 -20.17 27.50
CA PHE A 215 14.88 -20.55 27.27
C PHE A 215 15.76 -19.65 28.11
N SER A 216 16.38 -20.24 29.17
CA SER A 216 17.28 -19.54 30.09
C SER A 216 18.01 -18.33 29.50
N ALA A 217 17.64 -17.15 29.98
CA ALA A 217 18.38 -15.88 30.20
C ALA A 217 19.69 -15.60 29.39
N SER A 218 19.77 -15.97 28.13
CA SER A 218 20.95 -15.71 27.30
C SER A 218 20.63 -15.05 25.93
N LEU A 219 19.39 -14.68 25.66
CA LEU A 219 19.11 -13.73 24.61
C LEU A 219 19.19 -12.34 25.24
N ASP A 220 20.27 -11.63 24.93
CA ASP A 220 20.49 -10.23 25.33
C ASP A 220 19.20 -9.44 25.14
N GLU A 221 18.48 -9.12 26.20
CA GLU A 221 17.33 -8.17 26.19
C GLU A 221 17.73 -6.83 25.55
N ASP A 222 19.03 -6.50 25.55
CA ASP A 222 19.62 -5.32 24.92
C ASP A 222 19.63 -5.35 23.37
N LYS A 223 19.20 -6.46 22.71
CA LYS A 223 19.26 -6.58 21.24
C LYS A 223 17.91 -6.42 20.54
N VAL A 224 16.78 -6.37 21.27
CA VAL A 224 15.47 -6.20 20.67
C VAL A 224 15.22 -4.71 20.45
N ASP A 225 15.07 -4.30 19.19
CA ASP A 225 14.66 -2.94 18.85
C ASP A 225 13.18 -2.76 19.17
N HIS A 226 12.90 -2.12 20.30
CA HIS A 226 11.55 -1.82 20.78
C HIS A 226 10.88 -0.68 20.02
N GLU A 227 11.62 0.13 19.26
CA GLU A 227 11.07 1.21 18.44
C GLU A 227 10.47 0.71 17.13
N ASN A 228 10.97 -0.44 16.64
CA ASN A 228 10.48 -1.06 15.41
C ASN A 228 10.21 -2.55 15.58
N LEU A 229 9.19 -2.89 16.37
CA LEU A 229 8.80 -4.29 16.60
C LEU A 229 8.31 -5.01 15.34
N LEU A 230 7.83 -4.28 14.33
CA LEU A 230 7.34 -4.87 13.09
C LEU A 230 8.42 -5.66 12.32
N GLN A 231 9.70 -5.38 12.51
CA GLN A 231 10.78 -6.16 11.90
C GLN A 231 10.82 -7.63 12.35
N TYR A 232 10.21 -7.95 13.50
CA TYR A 232 10.14 -9.31 14.04
C TYR A 232 8.82 -10.02 13.70
N ILE A 233 7.99 -9.46 12.82
CA ILE A 233 6.69 -10.03 12.47
C ILE A 233 6.83 -11.38 11.77
N ILE A 234 5.99 -12.33 12.18
CA ILE A 234 5.92 -13.67 11.58
C ILE A 234 4.45 -14.06 11.31
N PRO A 235 4.19 -15.07 10.46
CA PRO A 235 2.83 -15.48 10.12
C PRO A 235 1.93 -15.81 11.32
N SER A 236 2.50 -16.34 12.42
CA SER A 236 1.74 -16.63 13.65
C SER A 236 1.18 -15.37 14.32
N ASP A 237 1.84 -14.22 14.17
CA ASP A 237 1.34 -12.96 14.73
C ASP A 237 0.11 -12.47 13.96
N LEU A 238 0.07 -12.65 12.63
CA LEU A 238 -1.10 -12.36 11.79
C LEU A 238 -2.28 -13.26 12.14
N LYS A 239 -2.01 -14.55 12.43
CA LYS A 239 -3.03 -15.49 12.93
C LYS A 239 -3.58 -15.04 14.28
N ALA A 240 -2.70 -14.67 15.22
CA ALA A 240 -3.09 -14.17 16.52
C ALA A 240 -3.85 -12.83 16.44
N PHE A 241 -3.62 -12.04 15.41
CA PHE A 241 -4.35 -10.81 15.13
C PHE A 241 -5.79 -11.08 14.61
N GLY A 242 -6.02 -12.23 13.95
CA GLY A 242 -7.35 -12.65 13.50
C GLY A 242 -7.49 -12.95 12.01
N LEU A 243 -6.39 -13.03 11.26
CA LEU A 243 -6.43 -13.58 9.90
C LEU A 243 -6.52 -15.12 9.96
N ILE A 244 -7.31 -15.70 9.06
CA ILE A 244 -7.42 -17.15 8.96
C ILE A 244 -6.14 -17.76 8.39
N PRO A 245 -5.71 -18.94 8.88
CA PRO A 245 -4.47 -19.59 8.44
C PRO A 245 -4.40 -19.81 6.93
N GLU A 246 -5.53 -20.09 6.30
CA GLU A 246 -5.64 -20.35 4.86
C GLU A 246 -5.23 -19.12 4.04
N ILE A 247 -5.72 -17.91 4.42
CA ILE A 247 -5.31 -16.67 3.75
C ILE A 247 -3.82 -16.39 3.95
N ILE A 248 -3.31 -16.61 5.17
CA ILE A 248 -1.89 -16.42 5.47
C ILE A 248 -1.05 -17.34 4.59
N GLY A 249 -1.47 -18.60 4.41
CA GLY A 249 -0.81 -19.56 3.52
C GLY A 249 -0.80 -19.14 2.05
N ARG A 250 -1.80 -18.36 1.59
CA ARG A 250 -1.87 -17.84 0.22
C ARG A 250 -1.20 -16.47 0.03
N LEU A 251 -0.63 -15.90 1.08
CA LEU A 251 0.16 -14.68 1.10
C LEU A 251 1.57 -14.97 1.65
N PRO A 252 2.36 -15.83 0.97
CA PRO A 252 3.61 -16.37 1.52
C PRO A 252 4.69 -15.31 1.71
N VAL A 253 4.63 -14.19 1.00
CA VAL A 253 5.62 -13.12 1.12
C VAL A 253 5.14 -12.09 2.12
N LEU A 254 5.61 -12.21 3.37
CA LEU A 254 5.35 -11.24 4.44
C LEU A 254 6.45 -10.18 4.46
N SER A 255 6.05 -8.91 4.43
CA SER A 255 6.96 -7.78 4.56
C SER A 255 6.33 -6.68 5.42
N TYR A 256 7.17 -5.81 5.97
CA TYR A 256 6.75 -4.75 6.87
C TYR A 256 7.28 -3.39 6.42
N MET A 257 6.58 -2.32 6.76
CA MET A 257 6.99 -0.94 6.50
C MET A 257 7.53 -0.32 7.78
N ASN A 258 8.72 0.24 7.71
CA ASN A 258 9.30 0.97 8.83
C ASN A 258 8.50 2.23 9.17
N PRO A 259 8.41 2.61 10.43
CA PRO A 259 7.90 3.93 10.83
C PRO A 259 8.66 5.04 10.11
N LEU A 260 7.99 6.17 9.86
CA LEU A 260 8.60 7.32 9.19
C LEU A 260 9.14 8.29 10.24
N ASP A 261 10.46 8.38 10.35
CA ASP A 261 11.13 9.37 11.17
C ASP A 261 11.15 10.76 10.51
N ALA A 262 11.64 11.77 11.24
CA ALA A 262 11.69 13.15 10.76
C ALA A 262 12.57 13.32 9.52
N GLU A 263 13.66 12.57 9.43
CA GLU A 263 14.59 12.62 8.30
C GLU A 263 13.93 12.05 7.04
N THR A 264 13.29 10.89 7.16
CA THR A 264 12.51 10.27 6.08
C THR A 264 11.35 11.15 5.61
N LEU A 265 10.59 11.76 6.54
CA LEU A 265 9.50 12.68 6.19
C LEU A 265 10.01 13.91 5.43
N ARG A 266 11.17 14.46 5.83
CA ARG A 266 11.82 15.56 5.13
C ARG A 266 12.25 15.14 3.71
N ALA A 267 12.90 13.99 3.58
CA ALA A 267 13.28 13.43 2.30
C ALA A 267 12.05 13.21 1.40
N ILE A 268 10.95 12.68 1.92
CA ILE A 268 9.67 12.52 1.19
C ILE A 268 9.15 13.86 0.65
N LEU A 269 9.30 14.96 1.39
CA LEU A 269 8.87 16.28 0.94
C LEU A 269 9.67 16.80 -0.26
N THR A 270 10.97 16.50 -0.35
CA THR A 270 11.89 17.22 -1.22
C THR A 270 12.56 16.36 -2.29
N GLU A 271 12.90 15.09 -2.02
CA GLU A 271 13.79 14.30 -2.88
C GLU A 271 13.07 13.60 -4.04
N PRO A 272 11.93 12.90 -3.87
CA PRO A 272 11.31 12.14 -4.94
C PRO A 272 11.11 12.96 -6.21
N LYS A 273 11.08 12.29 -7.37
CA LYS A 273 10.79 12.92 -8.65
C LYS A 273 9.49 13.75 -8.59
N ASN A 274 8.48 13.22 -7.91
CA ASN A 274 7.18 13.85 -7.73
C ASN A 274 6.97 14.25 -6.25
N SER A 275 8.02 14.80 -5.60
CA SER A 275 7.89 15.26 -4.21
C SER A 275 6.85 16.38 -4.10
N ILE A 276 6.25 16.51 -2.93
CA ILE A 276 5.17 17.48 -2.67
C ILE A 276 5.66 18.90 -3.03
N ILE A 277 6.83 19.30 -2.56
CA ILE A 277 7.39 20.63 -2.83
C ILE A 277 7.62 20.87 -4.32
N LYS A 278 8.14 19.88 -5.07
CA LYS A 278 8.35 20.01 -6.52
C LYS A 278 7.03 20.15 -7.29
N GLN A 279 5.94 19.49 -6.80
CA GLN A 279 4.62 19.65 -7.40
C GLN A 279 4.11 21.08 -7.21
N TYR A 280 4.19 21.63 -5.99
CA TYR A 280 3.78 23.02 -5.73
C TYR A 280 4.65 24.03 -6.49
N ALA A 281 5.98 23.84 -6.49
CA ALA A 281 6.88 24.68 -7.28
C ALA A 281 6.48 24.73 -8.76
N LYS A 282 6.10 23.57 -9.34
CA LYS A 282 5.63 23.52 -10.72
C LYS A 282 4.30 24.24 -10.93
N LEU A 283 3.36 24.15 -9.98
CA LEU A 283 2.07 24.86 -10.04
C LEU A 283 2.30 26.38 -10.04
N PHE A 284 3.12 26.89 -9.11
CA PHE A 284 3.43 28.34 -9.06
C PHE A 284 4.16 28.82 -10.33
N VAL A 285 5.07 28.02 -10.89
CA VAL A 285 5.74 28.34 -12.15
C VAL A 285 4.75 28.44 -13.34
N MET A 286 3.67 27.64 -13.33
CA MET A 286 2.61 27.74 -14.36
C MET A 286 1.81 29.05 -14.29
N ASP A 287 1.84 29.72 -13.12
CA ASP A 287 1.25 31.04 -12.88
C ASP A 287 2.29 32.16 -12.94
N ASP A 288 3.48 31.90 -13.53
CA ASP A 288 4.64 32.82 -13.63
C ASP A 288 5.16 33.32 -12.28
N VAL A 289 4.99 32.55 -11.21
CA VAL A 289 5.47 32.85 -9.84
C VAL A 289 6.68 31.97 -9.49
N GLU A 290 7.80 32.61 -9.15
CA GLU A 290 9.01 31.95 -8.63
C GLU A 290 8.77 31.50 -7.18
N PHE A 291 8.68 30.18 -6.95
CA PHE A 291 8.44 29.58 -5.65
C PHE A 291 9.74 29.17 -4.97
N THR A 292 9.92 29.57 -3.73
CA THR A 292 11.02 29.13 -2.87
C THR A 292 10.54 28.81 -1.45
N ILE A 293 11.13 27.79 -0.83
CA ILE A 293 10.84 27.42 0.55
C ILE A 293 12.14 27.35 1.35
N THR A 294 12.12 27.92 2.56
CA THR A 294 13.31 27.93 3.42
C THR A 294 13.43 26.63 4.22
N GLU A 295 14.66 26.27 4.60
CA GLU A 295 14.95 25.14 5.47
C GLU A 295 14.18 25.19 6.80
N GLY A 296 14.02 26.38 7.39
CA GLY A 296 13.23 26.55 8.60
C GLY A 296 11.75 26.27 8.42
N ALA A 297 11.16 26.54 7.24
CA ALA A 297 9.78 26.18 6.92
C ALA A 297 9.62 24.67 6.72
N LEU A 298 10.56 24.03 6.02
CA LEU A 298 10.58 22.57 5.86
C LEU A 298 10.67 21.87 7.22
N GLY A 299 11.61 22.28 8.06
CA GLY A 299 11.75 21.73 9.42
C GLY A 299 10.49 21.93 10.27
N TYR A 300 9.79 23.06 10.14
CA TYR A 300 8.53 23.29 10.84
C TYR A 300 7.40 22.36 10.36
N ILE A 301 7.24 22.18 9.06
CA ILE A 301 6.24 21.26 8.47
C ILE A 301 6.49 19.84 8.95
N VAL A 302 7.74 19.36 8.88
CA VAL A 302 8.14 18.03 9.33
C VAL A 302 7.91 17.87 10.83
N GLY A 303 8.32 18.86 11.63
CA GLY A 303 8.10 18.84 13.08
C GLY A 303 6.63 18.72 13.44
N LYS A 304 5.74 19.41 12.72
CA LYS A 304 4.29 19.28 12.92
C LYS A 304 3.75 17.94 12.46
N ALA A 305 4.26 17.37 11.38
CA ALA A 305 3.87 16.04 10.94
C ALA A 305 4.24 14.95 11.97
N VAL A 306 5.41 15.04 12.58
CA VAL A 306 5.86 14.14 13.66
C VAL A 306 5.03 14.34 14.93
N GLU A 307 4.89 15.59 15.39
CA GLU A 307 4.14 15.95 16.59
C GLU A 307 2.70 15.40 16.58
N TYR A 308 2.04 15.50 15.42
CA TYR A 308 0.66 15.05 15.24
C TYR A 308 0.53 13.62 14.70
N LYS A 309 1.63 12.89 14.51
CA LYS A 309 1.66 11.52 13.95
C LYS A 309 0.89 11.37 12.63
N LEU A 310 1.02 12.35 11.74
CA LEU A 310 0.23 12.42 10.51
C LEU A 310 0.77 11.53 9.37
N GLY A 311 1.98 10.99 9.50
CA GLY A 311 2.64 10.23 8.44
C GLY A 311 2.85 11.05 7.16
N ALA A 312 3.15 10.37 6.06
CA ALA A 312 3.39 11.03 4.77
C ALA A 312 2.12 11.68 4.16
N ARG A 313 0.92 11.15 4.45
CA ARG A 313 -0.34 11.77 4.00
C ARG A 313 -0.54 13.16 4.61
N GLY A 314 -0.23 13.31 5.88
CA GLY A 314 -0.35 14.59 6.58
C GLY A 314 0.59 15.66 6.05
N LEU A 315 1.76 15.32 5.49
CA LEU A 315 2.64 16.30 4.86
C LEU A 315 1.94 17.06 3.72
N ARG A 316 1.16 16.36 2.89
CA ARG A 316 0.39 17.01 1.82
C ARG A 316 -0.65 17.97 2.39
N SER A 317 -1.42 17.54 3.39
CA SER A 317 -2.46 18.37 4.01
C SER A 317 -1.88 19.59 4.72
N LEU A 318 -0.69 19.47 5.35
CA LEU A 318 0.02 20.59 5.94
C LEU A 318 0.48 21.59 4.86
N CYS A 319 1.08 21.10 3.78
CA CYS A 319 1.49 21.95 2.65
C CYS A 319 0.30 22.65 2.01
N GLU A 320 -0.81 21.94 1.81
CA GLU A 320 -2.05 22.49 1.26
C GLU A 320 -2.58 23.63 2.16
N ALA A 321 -2.66 23.41 3.46
CA ALA A 321 -3.10 24.45 4.39
C ALA A 321 -2.19 25.68 4.40
N ILE A 322 -0.88 25.52 4.12
CA ILE A 322 0.07 26.65 4.06
C ILE A 322 -0.02 27.40 2.74
N PHE A 323 -0.24 26.70 1.61
CA PHE A 323 -0.08 27.29 0.29
C PHE A 323 -1.41 27.71 -0.35
N THR A 324 -2.58 27.25 0.14
CA THR A 324 -3.90 27.50 -0.48
C THR A 324 -4.17 29.00 -0.69
N ASP A 325 -3.95 29.82 0.34
CA ASP A 325 -4.21 31.27 0.19
C ASP A 325 -3.28 31.90 -0.84
N ALA A 326 -2.00 31.54 -0.84
CA ALA A 326 -1.04 32.03 -1.84
C ALA A 326 -1.40 31.58 -3.28
N MET A 327 -1.88 30.34 -3.43
CA MET A 327 -2.34 29.83 -4.74
C MET A 327 -3.61 30.53 -5.23
N PHE A 328 -4.43 31.08 -4.30
CA PHE A 328 -5.63 31.83 -4.66
C PHE A 328 -5.30 33.29 -5.03
N ASP A 329 -4.43 33.94 -4.24
CA ASP A 329 -4.18 35.39 -4.36
C ASP A 329 -3.15 35.73 -5.45
N LEU A 330 -2.04 34.98 -5.54
CA LEU A 330 -0.89 35.32 -6.37
C LEU A 330 -1.19 35.37 -7.89
N PRO A 331 -2.01 34.47 -8.49
CA PRO A 331 -2.32 34.53 -9.92
C PRO A 331 -3.01 35.84 -10.32
N SER A 332 -3.69 36.52 -9.36
CA SER A 332 -4.37 37.81 -9.58
C SER A 332 -3.55 39.00 -9.14
N SER A 333 -2.32 38.80 -8.68
CA SER A 333 -1.40 39.85 -8.20
C SER A 333 -0.24 40.09 -9.15
N ASP A 334 0.45 41.22 -9.01
CA ASP A 334 1.68 41.52 -9.74
C ASP A 334 2.93 40.89 -9.11
N GLU A 335 2.76 40.17 -7.98
CA GLU A 335 3.88 39.50 -7.30
C GLU A 335 4.35 38.27 -8.08
N LYS A 336 5.62 38.31 -8.52
CA LYS A 336 6.24 37.21 -9.27
C LYS A 336 7.14 36.32 -8.41
N LYS A 337 7.23 36.55 -7.11
CA LYS A 337 8.07 35.77 -6.19
C LYS A 337 7.34 35.43 -4.93
N PHE A 338 7.29 34.15 -4.62
CA PHE A 338 6.71 33.64 -3.38
C PHE A 338 7.76 32.85 -2.57
N LYS A 339 8.11 33.40 -1.39
CA LYS A 339 9.07 32.79 -0.48
C LYS A 339 8.40 32.35 0.81
N VAL A 340 8.34 31.02 1.02
CA VAL A 340 7.79 30.45 2.24
C VAL A 340 8.85 30.41 3.34
N THR A 341 8.63 31.22 4.37
CA THR A 341 9.46 31.27 5.58
C THR A 341 8.79 30.50 6.72
N LYS A 342 9.55 30.20 7.79
CA LYS A 342 9.00 29.57 9.00
C LYS A 342 7.84 30.37 9.56
N ASN A 343 7.99 31.69 9.69
CA ASN A 343 6.95 32.57 10.22
C ASN A 343 5.68 32.56 9.37
N TYR A 344 5.82 32.50 8.04
CA TYR A 344 4.68 32.36 7.15
C TYR A 344 3.95 31.03 7.38
N ALA A 345 4.67 29.91 7.45
CA ALA A 345 4.09 28.60 7.73
C ALA A 345 3.39 28.54 9.10
N GLU A 346 3.99 29.15 10.13
CA GLU A 346 3.40 29.27 11.47
C GLU A 346 2.11 30.08 11.46
N ALA A 347 2.08 31.22 10.76
CA ALA A 347 0.89 32.07 10.66
C ALA A 347 -0.29 31.34 9.96
N LYS A 348 -0.02 30.52 8.94
CA LYS A 348 -1.05 29.78 8.19
C LYS A 348 -1.53 28.52 8.92
N LEU A 349 -0.67 27.87 9.70
CA LEU A 349 -1.04 26.69 10.49
C LEU A 349 -1.57 27.09 11.87
N SER A 350 -2.75 27.67 11.95
CA SER A 350 -3.41 27.95 13.22
C SER A 350 -3.75 26.66 13.98
N ASN A 351 -3.85 26.77 15.32
CA ASN A 351 -4.23 25.61 16.17
C ASN A 351 -5.58 24.98 15.78
N SER A 352 -6.50 25.74 15.20
CA SER A 352 -7.79 25.23 14.70
C SER A 352 -7.64 24.38 13.45
N THR A 353 -6.77 24.76 12.52
CA THR A 353 -6.45 24.00 11.30
C THR A 353 -5.75 22.70 11.65
N LEU A 354 -4.76 22.73 12.56
CA LEU A 354 -4.05 21.54 13.03
C LEU A 354 -4.98 20.55 13.75
N LYS A 355 -5.93 21.04 14.58
CA LYS A 355 -6.93 20.15 15.21
C LYS A 355 -7.85 19.47 14.19
N LYS A 356 -8.26 20.20 13.13
CA LYS A 356 -9.06 19.61 12.02
C LYS A 356 -8.27 18.53 11.26
N LEU A 357 -7.00 18.80 10.96
CA LEU A 357 -6.13 17.83 10.27
C LEU A 357 -5.92 16.55 11.09
N ARG A 358 -5.77 16.67 12.42
CA ARG A 358 -5.67 15.52 13.33
C ARG A 358 -6.95 14.69 13.41
N ALA A 359 -8.10 15.30 13.29
CA ALA A 359 -9.39 14.61 13.32
C ALA A 359 -9.68 13.86 11.99
N ALA A 360 -9.00 14.22 10.92
CA ALA A 360 -9.17 13.65 9.57
C ALA A 360 -8.09 12.61 9.20
N SER A 361 -7.06 12.43 10.04
CA SER A 361 -6.00 11.40 9.91
C SER A 361 -6.25 10.24 10.86
#